data_95d03bded482dc9e091a5fce15ef4547
#
_entry.id   95d03bded482dc9e091a5fce15ef4547
#
_cell.length_a   1.000
_cell.length_b   1.000
_cell.length_c   1.000
_cell.angle_alpha   90.00
_cell.angle_beta   90.00
_cell.angle_gamma   90.00
#
_symmetry.space_group_name_H-M   'P 1'
#
loop_
_entity.id
_entity.type
_entity.pdbx_description
1 polymer ?
#
loop_
_entity_poly.entity_id
_entity_poly.type
_entity_poly.pdbx_seq_one_letter_code
_entity_poly.pdbx_strand_id
1 'polypeptide(L)'
;MIQTFLAYAHDADGGPKQKIVAARVSALWEDQSGRISTQVLQEFYITVTQKVGNPLAKGNAREIVRDYAQWVATPTTPQTVIRASEISEGWRLSFWDSLILAAAEEQDCSTVLTEDLNSGQIVAGIQIINPFLQNQDMPVR
;
A
#
# COMPACT_ATOMS: atom_id res chain seq x y z
N MET A 1 -1.09 6.01 2.50
CA MET A 1 -0.68 4.58 2.65
C MET A 1 -0.57 3.93 1.28
N ILE A 2 0.37 3.04 1.11
CA ILE A 2 0.57 2.27 -0.11
C ILE A 2 0.20 0.81 0.15
N GLN A 3 -0.48 0.17 -0.81
CA GLN A 3 -0.85 -1.24 -0.77
C GLN A 3 0.18 -2.12 -1.51
N THR A 4 -0.16 -3.36 -1.77
CA THR A 4 0.68 -4.43 -2.32
C THR A 4 1.46 -4.09 -3.59
N PHE A 5 0.98 -3.15 -4.40
CA PHE A 5 1.70 -2.78 -5.62
C PHE A 5 3.08 -2.16 -5.35
N LEU A 6 3.43 -1.91 -4.10
CA LEU A 6 4.76 -1.44 -3.72
C LEU A 6 5.88 -2.29 -4.35
N ALA A 7 5.63 -3.58 -4.52
CA ALA A 7 6.59 -4.49 -5.16
C ALA A 7 6.98 -4.07 -6.57
N TYR A 8 6.12 -3.36 -7.30
CA TYR A 8 6.46 -2.90 -8.64
C TYR A 8 7.69 -1.98 -8.67
N ALA A 9 7.93 -1.22 -7.61
CA ALA A 9 9.09 -0.34 -7.53
C ALA A 9 10.42 -1.12 -7.58
N HIS A 10 10.39 -2.39 -7.19
CA HIS A 10 11.55 -3.26 -7.09
C HIS A 10 11.53 -4.40 -8.12
N ASP A 11 10.63 -4.35 -9.08
CA ASP A 11 10.51 -5.33 -10.15
C ASP A 11 11.16 -4.78 -11.43
N ALA A 12 12.35 -5.27 -11.75
CA ALA A 12 13.09 -4.83 -12.93
C ALA A 12 12.32 -5.07 -14.24
N ASP A 13 11.39 -6.03 -14.27
CA ASP A 13 10.56 -6.37 -15.41
C ASP A 13 9.20 -5.68 -15.40
N GLY A 14 8.97 -4.76 -14.46
CA GLY A 14 7.67 -4.13 -14.24
C GLY A 14 7.22 -3.11 -15.29
N GLY A 15 8.11 -2.72 -16.20
CA GLY A 15 7.78 -1.79 -17.30
C GLY A 15 7.28 -0.43 -16.81
N PRO A 16 6.23 0.14 -17.47
CA PRO A 16 5.70 1.46 -17.09
C PRO A 16 5.20 1.54 -15.65
N LYS A 17 4.62 0.47 -15.12
CA LYS A 17 4.14 0.45 -13.73
C LYS A 17 5.29 0.61 -12.74
N GLN A 18 6.43 -0.01 -13.00
CA GLN A 18 7.62 0.12 -12.16
C GLN A 18 8.05 1.58 -12.05
N LYS A 19 8.08 2.30 -13.16
CA LYS A 19 8.49 3.71 -13.17
C LYS A 19 7.53 4.60 -12.39
N ILE A 20 6.23 4.38 -12.56
CA ILE A 20 5.18 5.14 -11.87
C ILE A 20 5.30 4.94 -10.36
N VAL A 21 5.41 3.70 -9.91
CA VAL A 21 5.49 3.39 -8.49
C VAL A 21 6.81 3.87 -7.90
N ALA A 22 7.93 3.69 -8.61
CA ALA A 22 9.23 4.15 -8.15
C ALA A 22 9.25 5.67 -7.93
N ALA A 23 8.64 6.44 -8.82
CA ALA A 23 8.53 7.89 -8.67
C ALA A 23 7.70 8.28 -7.43
N ARG A 24 6.57 7.60 -7.22
CA ARG A 24 5.74 7.83 -6.03
C ARG A 24 6.47 7.49 -4.74
N VAL A 25 7.16 6.36 -4.71
CA VAL A 25 7.91 5.91 -3.55
C VAL A 25 9.04 6.88 -3.21
N SER A 26 9.78 7.36 -4.23
CA SER A 26 10.82 8.36 -4.04
C SER A 26 10.26 9.65 -3.41
N ALA A 27 9.14 10.13 -3.91
CA ALA A 27 8.50 11.33 -3.37
C ALA A 27 8.09 11.14 -1.90
N LEU A 28 7.56 9.97 -1.56
CA LEU A 28 7.16 9.66 -0.19
C LEU A 28 8.35 9.56 0.77
N TRP A 29 9.49 9.06 0.30
CA TRP A 29 10.74 9.07 1.09
C TRP A 29 11.24 10.49 1.32
N GLU A 30 11.21 11.33 0.30
CA GLU A 30 11.62 12.74 0.41
C GLU A 30 10.75 13.50 1.40
N ASP A 31 9.43 13.32 1.33
CA ASP A 31 8.46 13.99 2.19
C ASP A 31 8.38 13.38 3.59
N GLN A 32 8.93 12.21 3.79
CA GLN A 32 8.76 11.42 5.01
C GLN A 32 7.29 11.13 5.33
N SER A 33 6.45 11.04 4.30
CA SER A 33 4.99 10.88 4.43
C SER A 33 4.51 9.48 4.10
N GLY A 34 5.40 8.58 3.67
CA GLY A 34 5.05 7.21 3.34
C GLY A 34 4.57 6.45 4.57
N ARG A 35 3.49 5.68 4.38
CA ARG A 35 2.97 4.76 5.40
C ARG A 35 2.56 3.47 4.73
N ILE A 36 2.80 2.37 5.40
CA ILE A 36 2.32 1.04 5.00
C ILE A 36 1.86 0.29 6.24
N SER A 37 1.13 -0.80 6.05
CA SER A 37 0.74 -1.68 7.14
C SER A 37 1.71 -2.86 7.28
N THR A 38 1.64 -3.55 8.41
CA THR A 38 2.37 -4.81 8.60
C THR A 38 2.00 -5.82 7.51
N GLN A 39 0.72 -5.89 7.14
CA GLN A 39 0.24 -6.75 6.05
C GLN A 39 0.96 -6.45 4.74
N VAL A 40 1.15 -5.18 4.40
CA VAL A 40 1.83 -4.78 3.16
C VAL A 40 3.29 -5.25 3.17
N LEU A 41 3.97 -5.18 4.31
CA LEU A 41 5.32 -5.73 4.42
C LEU A 41 5.37 -7.23 4.14
N GLN A 42 4.41 -7.98 4.67
CA GLN A 42 4.31 -9.42 4.45
C GLN A 42 4.11 -9.75 2.98
N GLU A 43 3.15 -9.08 2.35
CA GLU A 43 2.84 -9.28 0.93
C GLU A 43 4.00 -8.84 0.04
N PHE A 44 4.66 -7.75 0.37
CA PHE A 44 5.84 -7.26 -0.32
C PHE A 44 6.94 -8.33 -0.34
N TYR A 45 7.29 -8.87 0.82
CA TYR A 45 8.35 -9.86 0.93
C TYR A 45 8.06 -11.09 0.07
N ILE A 46 6.85 -11.63 0.15
CA ILE A 46 6.46 -12.80 -0.63
C ILE A 46 6.49 -12.48 -2.14
N THR A 47 5.99 -11.31 -2.52
CA THR A 47 5.93 -10.94 -3.93
C THR A 47 7.32 -10.80 -4.54
N VAL A 48 8.21 -10.06 -3.91
CA VAL A 48 9.55 -9.80 -4.49
C VAL A 48 10.48 -11.01 -4.45
N THR A 49 10.22 -11.97 -3.56
CA THR A 49 11.05 -13.17 -3.46
C THR A 49 10.49 -14.36 -4.25
N GLN A 50 9.18 -14.37 -4.57
CA GLN A 50 8.55 -15.55 -5.15
C GLN A 50 7.69 -15.30 -6.40
N LYS A 51 7.11 -14.11 -6.54
CA LYS A 51 6.07 -13.88 -7.57
C LYS A 51 6.49 -13.04 -8.75
N VAL A 52 7.60 -12.30 -8.65
CA VAL A 52 8.10 -11.49 -9.77
C VAL A 52 8.95 -12.35 -10.72
N GLY A 53 9.08 -11.90 -11.97
CA GLY A 53 9.85 -12.63 -12.98
C GLY A 53 11.34 -12.73 -12.68
N ASN A 54 11.89 -11.79 -11.90
CA ASN A 54 13.29 -11.79 -11.50
C ASN A 54 13.36 -11.61 -9.98
N PRO A 55 13.19 -12.71 -9.21
CA PRO A 55 13.08 -12.63 -7.75
C PRO A 55 14.34 -12.08 -7.09
N LEU A 56 14.15 -11.32 -6.03
CA LEU A 56 15.25 -10.88 -5.17
C LEU A 56 15.74 -12.02 -4.29
N ALA A 57 17.04 -12.01 -4.00
CA ALA A 57 17.58 -12.88 -2.96
C ALA A 57 16.93 -12.52 -1.62
N LYS A 58 16.68 -13.53 -0.79
CA LYS A 58 15.95 -13.34 0.48
C LYS A 58 16.63 -12.33 1.40
N GLY A 59 17.96 -12.32 1.45
CA GLY A 59 18.70 -11.35 2.26
C GLY A 59 18.51 -9.92 1.78
N ASN A 60 18.51 -9.71 0.46
CA ASN A 60 18.27 -8.39 -0.13
C ASN A 60 16.86 -7.92 0.13
N ALA A 61 15.87 -8.80 -0.03
CA ALA A 61 14.49 -8.49 0.27
C ALA A 61 14.31 -8.11 1.75
N ARG A 62 14.99 -8.80 2.66
CA ARG A 62 14.94 -8.51 4.09
C ARG A 62 15.47 -7.12 4.41
N GLU A 63 16.54 -6.70 3.75
CA GLU A 63 17.08 -5.34 3.95
C GLU A 63 16.09 -4.27 3.48
N ILE A 64 15.42 -4.51 2.36
CA ILE A 64 14.40 -3.58 1.86
C ILE A 64 13.21 -3.53 2.83
N VAL A 65 12.80 -4.68 3.38
CA VAL A 65 11.73 -4.73 4.40
C VAL A 65 12.13 -3.91 5.63
N ARG A 66 13.40 -3.97 6.06
CA ARG A 66 13.88 -3.13 7.16
C ARG A 66 13.71 -1.65 6.88
N ASP A 67 14.01 -1.22 5.65
CA ASP A 67 13.85 0.17 5.27
C ASP A 67 12.37 0.58 5.31
N TYR A 68 11.50 -0.21 4.69
CA TYR A 68 10.06 0.08 4.67
C TYR A 68 9.40 -0.07 6.05
N ALA A 69 9.99 -0.83 6.96
CA ALA A 69 9.46 -0.93 8.32
C ALA A 69 9.36 0.43 9.00
N GLN A 70 10.18 1.40 8.59
CA GLN A 70 10.10 2.78 9.09
C GLN A 70 8.77 3.45 8.74
N TRP A 71 8.07 2.97 7.71
CA TRP A 71 6.77 3.48 7.30
C TRP A 71 5.60 2.89 8.10
N VAL A 72 5.85 1.91 8.94
CA VAL A 72 4.82 1.34 9.82
C VAL A 72 4.84 2.10 11.14
N ALA A 73 4.04 3.16 11.23
CA ALA A 73 3.95 3.97 12.44
C ALA A 73 3.21 3.24 13.56
N THR A 74 2.19 2.44 13.18
CA THR A 74 1.40 1.65 14.13
C THR A 74 1.26 0.23 13.57
N PRO A 75 1.72 -0.80 14.30
CA PRO A 75 1.58 -2.17 13.82
C PRO A 75 0.13 -2.64 13.89
N THR A 76 -0.20 -3.64 13.08
CA THR A 76 -1.51 -4.28 13.10
C THR A 76 -1.71 -5.00 14.44
N THR A 77 -2.83 -4.72 15.10
CA THR A 77 -3.21 -5.30 16.38
C THR A 77 -4.58 -5.97 16.27
N PRO A 78 -5.03 -6.70 17.30
CA PRO A 78 -6.41 -7.20 17.33
C PRO A 78 -7.46 -6.11 17.12
N GLN A 79 -7.22 -4.90 17.61
CA GLN A 79 -8.14 -3.78 17.40
C GLN A 79 -8.23 -3.39 15.93
N THR A 80 -7.13 -3.46 15.21
CA THR A 80 -7.13 -3.23 13.76
C THR A 80 -8.02 -4.24 13.06
N VAL A 81 -7.97 -5.51 13.47
CA VAL A 81 -8.81 -6.58 12.91
C VAL A 81 -10.29 -6.31 13.16
N ILE A 82 -10.64 -5.91 14.38
CA ILE A 82 -12.02 -5.56 14.73
C ILE A 82 -12.50 -4.39 13.86
N ARG A 83 -11.71 -3.33 13.74
CA ARG A 83 -12.07 -2.19 12.91
C ARG A 83 -12.22 -2.57 11.44
N ALA A 84 -11.34 -3.41 10.93
CA ALA A 84 -11.43 -3.93 9.55
C ALA A 84 -12.76 -4.66 9.32
N SER A 85 -13.21 -5.45 10.29
CA SER A 85 -14.49 -6.15 10.17
C SER A 85 -15.68 -5.20 10.08
N GLU A 86 -15.64 -4.09 10.80
CA GLU A 86 -16.66 -3.04 10.73
C GLU A 86 -16.67 -2.35 9.37
N ILE A 87 -15.50 -2.01 8.85
CA ILE A 87 -15.36 -1.38 7.51
C ILE A 87 -15.86 -2.34 6.44
N SER A 88 -15.46 -3.61 6.53
CA SER A 88 -15.88 -4.64 5.57
C SER A 88 -17.40 -4.77 5.51
N GLU A 89 -18.05 -4.81 6.65
CA GLU A 89 -19.51 -4.92 6.75
C GLU A 89 -20.19 -3.65 6.23
N GLY A 90 -19.75 -2.49 6.70
CA GLY A 90 -20.41 -1.21 6.38
C GLY A 90 -20.23 -0.78 4.94
N TRP A 91 -19.08 -1.07 4.33
CA TRP A 91 -18.73 -0.62 2.98
C TRP A 91 -18.76 -1.75 1.95
N ARG A 92 -19.07 -2.98 2.37
CA ARG A 92 -19.14 -4.17 1.51
C ARG A 92 -17.85 -4.42 0.74
N LEU A 93 -16.75 -4.30 1.44
CA LEU A 93 -15.40 -4.57 0.90
C LEU A 93 -14.89 -5.89 1.45
N SER A 94 -13.89 -6.47 0.77
CA SER A 94 -13.23 -7.65 1.31
C SER A 94 -12.59 -7.33 2.67
N PHE A 95 -12.42 -8.33 3.50
CA PHE A 95 -11.76 -8.16 4.79
C PHE A 95 -10.34 -7.63 4.61
N TRP A 96 -9.62 -8.17 3.64
CA TRP A 96 -8.21 -7.82 3.42
C TRP A 96 -8.03 -6.38 2.96
N ASP A 97 -8.91 -5.88 2.07
CA ASP A 97 -8.92 -4.48 1.68
C ASP A 97 -9.30 -3.58 2.85
N SER A 98 -10.27 -4.03 3.65
CA SER A 98 -10.70 -3.29 4.84
C SER A 98 -9.60 -3.22 5.90
N LEU A 99 -8.76 -4.24 5.98
CA LEU A 99 -7.62 -4.26 6.89
C LEU A 99 -6.58 -3.19 6.51
N ILE A 100 -6.34 -2.98 5.22
CA ILE A 100 -5.48 -1.89 4.74
C ILE A 100 -6.09 -0.53 5.15
N LEU A 101 -7.39 -0.36 4.96
CA LEU A 101 -8.07 0.89 5.30
C LEU A 101 -8.07 1.14 6.81
N ALA A 102 -8.26 0.10 7.61
CA ALA A 102 -8.19 0.22 9.06
C ALA A 102 -6.78 0.63 9.53
N ALA A 103 -5.75 0.06 8.91
CA ALA A 103 -4.36 0.44 9.20
C ALA A 103 -4.09 1.89 8.79
N ALA A 104 -4.62 2.32 7.65
CA ALA A 104 -4.49 3.71 7.20
C ALA A 104 -5.16 4.68 8.17
N GLU A 105 -6.34 4.34 8.64
CA GLU A 105 -7.07 5.15 9.63
C GLU A 105 -6.26 5.29 10.94
N GLU A 106 -5.69 4.19 11.43
CA GLU A 106 -4.89 4.21 12.66
C GLU A 106 -3.62 5.04 12.53
N GLN A 107 -3.08 5.15 11.33
CA GLN A 107 -1.86 5.91 11.07
C GLN A 107 -2.15 7.33 10.56
N ASP A 108 -3.39 7.79 10.70
CA ASP A 108 -3.84 9.13 10.30
C ASP A 108 -3.60 9.44 8.82
N CYS A 109 -3.70 8.43 7.96
CA CYS A 109 -3.60 8.62 6.52
C CYS A 109 -4.93 9.09 5.96
N SER A 110 -4.88 10.13 5.14
CA SER A 110 -6.08 10.62 4.43
C SER A 110 -6.27 9.94 3.08
N THR A 111 -5.26 9.24 2.58
CA THR A 111 -5.25 8.65 1.24
C THR A 111 -4.63 7.27 1.27
N VAL A 112 -5.20 6.35 0.49
CA VAL A 112 -4.62 5.03 0.20
C VAL A 112 -4.37 4.94 -1.30
N LEU A 113 -3.12 4.61 -1.67
CA LEU A 113 -2.75 4.33 -3.05
C LEU A 113 -2.92 2.83 -3.29
N THR A 114 -3.81 2.48 -4.19
CA THR A 114 -4.11 1.08 -4.52
C THR A 114 -4.67 0.95 -5.93
N GLU A 115 -4.41 -0.19 -6.58
CA GLU A 115 -5.03 -0.51 -7.87
C GLU A 115 -6.27 -1.41 -7.74
N ASP A 116 -6.57 -1.88 -6.54
CA ASP A 116 -7.58 -2.92 -6.30
C ASP A 116 -8.96 -2.38 -5.94
N LEU A 117 -9.07 -1.10 -5.59
CA LEU A 117 -10.31 -0.46 -5.18
C LEU A 117 -10.69 0.64 -6.17
N ASN A 118 -11.93 1.13 -6.06
CA ASN A 118 -12.43 2.19 -6.95
C ASN A 118 -11.74 3.52 -6.68
N SER A 119 -10.96 4.01 -7.64
CA SER A 119 -10.30 5.31 -7.53
C SER A 119 -11.33 6.43 -7.39
N GLY A 120 -11.06 7.36 -6.50
CA GLY A 120 -11.95 8.48 -6.21
C GLY A 120 -12.99 8.19 -5.14
N GLN A 121 -13.19 6.94 -4.75
CA GLN A 121 -14.08 6.58 -3.66
C GLN A 121 -13.51 7.04 -2.32
N ILE A 122 -14.39 7.44 -1.42
CA ILE A 122 -14.02 7.76 -0.04
C ILE A 122 -14.62 6.68 0.86
N VAL A 123 -13.79 5.99 1.62
CA VAL A 123 -14.19 4.95 2.55
C VAL A 123 -13.70 5.30 3.94
N ALA A 124 -14.62 5.39 4.90
CA ALA A 124 -14.29 5.75 6.28
C ALA A 124 -13.43 7.03 6.38
N GLY A 125 -13.68 8.01 5.52
CA GLY A 125 -12.93 9.26 5.46
C GLY A 125 -11.61 9.19 4.70
N ILE A 126 -11.27 8.04 4.14
CA ILE A 126 -10.00 7.84 3.41
C ILE A 126 -10.28 7.85 1.91
N GLN A 127 -9.54 8.67 1.19
CA GLN A 127 -9.63 8.77 -0.26
C GLN A 127 -8.79 7.67 -0.91
N ILE A 128 -9.41 6.98 -1.87
CA ILE A 128 -8.75 5.91 -2.62
C ILE A 128 -8.28 6.47 -3.96
N ILE A 129 -7.00 6.27 -4.27
CA ILE A 129 -6.39 6.72 -5.52
C ILE A 129 -5.65 5.57 -6.17
N ASN A 130 -5.96 5.32 -7.45
CA ASN A 130 -5.18 4.39 -8.27
C ASN A 130 -4.07 5.18 -8.97
N PRO A 131 -2.79 4.94 -8.63
CA PRO A 131 -1.68 5.73 -9.18
C PRO A 131 -1.42 5.47 -10.66
N PHE A 132 -2.04 4.45 -11.25
CA PHE A 132 -1.86 4.10 -12.66
C PHE A 132 -2.88 4.77 -13.58
N LEU A 133 -3.91 5.44 -13.03
CA LEU A 133 -4.88 6.16 -13.83
C LEU A 133 -4.33 7.51 -14.27
N GLN A 134 -4.93 8.05 -15.35
CA GLN A 134 -4.58 9.38 -15.85
C GLN A 134 -4.92 10.44 -14.80
N ASN A 135 -4.21 11.56 -14.83
CA ASN A 135 -4.42 12.64 -13.86
C ASN A 135 -5.87 13.15 -13.82
N GLN A 136 -6.56 13.12 -14.96
CA GLN A 136 -7.96 13.53 -15.07
C GLN A 136 -8.91 12.62 -14.30
N ASP A 137 -8.48 11.41 -13.98
CA ASP A 137 -9.25 10.43 -13.23
C ASP A 137 -8.98 10.52 -11.73
N MET A 138 -8.06 11.39 -11.33
CA MET A 138 -7.73 11.60 -9.94
C MET A 138 -8.55 12.75 -9.37
N PRO A 139 -9.03 12.60 -8.11
CA PRO A 139 -9.76 13.70 -7.46
C PRO A 139 -8.87 14.92 -7.31
N VAL A 140 -9.48 16.09 -7.48
CA VAL A 140 -8.82 17.36 -7.20
C VAL A 140 -8.80 17.54 -5.68
N ARG A 141 -7.65 17.89 -5.17
CA ARG A 141 -7.51 18.13 -3.74
C ARG A 141 -8.15 19.45 -3.33
#